data_da4ba33ba96fda5944738f457a7a76ee
#
_entry.id   da4ba33ba96fda5944738f457a7a76ee
#
_cell.length_a   1.000
_cell.length_b   1.000
_cell.length_c   1.000
_cell.angle_alpha   90.00
_cell.angle_beta   90.00
_cell.angle_gamma   90.00
#
_symmetry.space_group_name_H-M   'P 1'
#
loop_
_entity.id
_entity.type
_entity.pdbx_description
1 polymer ?
#
loop_
_entity_poly.entity_id
_entity_poly.type
_entity_poly.pdbx_seq_one_letter_code
_entity_poly.pdbx_strand_id
1 'polypeptide(L)'
;MSCTIYDKTKPITLQTRMDNYVKTTFLQHALRIILGSFMVLAAIGHLTFQREEFQAQVPTWIPLSKDLVVLLSGIVEFALGIGMLFWRKRRVLVGIALGVFFILIFPGNVAQYTNSIDAFGLDTDRARLIRLFFQPVLVLWALWSTGAVKAFKQRSTL
;
A
#
# COMPACT_ATOMS: atom_id res chain seq x y z
N MET A 1 39.27 -7.00 -9.84
CA MET A 1 38.45 -6.88 -11.06
C MET A 1 37.59 -8.13 -11.15
N SER A 2 36.35 -8.10 -10.67
CA SER A 2 35.41 -9.24 -10.77
C SER A 2 34.45 -8.94 -11.90
N CYS A 3 34.67 -9.58 -13.04
CA CYS A 3 33.79 -9.49 -14.21
C CYS A 3 32.60 -10.43 -13.97
N THR A 4 31.45 -9.89 -13.59
CA THR A 4 30.22 -10.68 -13.46
C THR A 4 29.74 -11.03 -14.86
N ILE A 5 29.97 -12.28 -15.27
CA ILE A 5 29.46 -12.81 -16.53
C ILE A 5 27.94 -12.80 -16.50
N TYR A 6 27.33 -11.97 -17.33
CA TYR A 6 25.90 -11.88 -17.51
C TYR A 6 25.41 -13.13 -18.28
N ASP A 7 24.74 -14.04 -17.58
CA ASP A 7 24.15 -15.22 -18.18
C ASP A 7 22.94 -14.85 -19.07
N LYS A 8 23.14 -14.84 -20.38
CA LYS A 8 22.12 -14.53 -21.42
C LYS A 8 21.03 -15.58 -21.60
N THR A 9 21.09 -16.71 -20.90
CA THR A 9 20.22 -17.88 -21.16
C THR A 9 18.95 -17.91 -20.31
N LYS A 10 18.83 -17.07 -19.27
CA LYS A 10 17.61 -16.99 -18.46
C LYS A 10 16.59 -16.05 -19.07
N PRO A 11 15.32 -16.48 -19.27
CA PRO A 11 14.28 -15.57 -19.74
C PRO A 11 14.13 -14.42 -18.73
N ILE A 12 14.43 -13.21 -19.17
CA ILE A 12 14.25 -11.99 -18.37
C ILE A 12 12.74 -11.82 -18.24
N THR A 13 12.17 -12.17 -17.10
CA THR A 13 10.76 -11.86 -16.81
C THR A 13 10.58 -10.34 -16.84
N LEU A 14 9.40 -9.86 -17.27
CA LEU A 14 9.03 -8.44 -17.27
C LEU A 14 9.34 -7.77 -15.93
N GLN A 15 9.19 -8.51 -14.85
CA GLN A 15 9.52 -8.13 -13.48
C GLN A 15 11.01 -7.79 -13.29
N THR A 16 11.89 -8.70 -13.69
CA THR A 16 13.35 -8.50 -13.59
C THR A 16 13.82 -7.33 -14.45
N ARG A 17 13.17 -7.11 -15.59
CA ARG A 17 13.43 -5.98 -16.47
C ARG A 17 13.04 -4.66 -15.81
N MET A 18 11.89 -4.58 -15.14
CA MET A 18 11.43 -3.37 -14.46
C MET A 18 12.30 -2.99 -13.26
N ASP A 19 12.71 -3.97 -12.45
CA ASP A 19 13.49 -3.71 -11.24
C ASP A 19 14.94 -3.31 -11.52
N ASN A 20 15.54 -3.77 -12.63
CA ASN A 20 16.91 -3.42 -13.02
C ASN A 20 17.03 -2.00 -13.61
N TYR A 21 15.95 -1.45 -14.17
CA TYR A 21 15.99 -0.14 -14.83
C TYR A 21 15.65 1.05 -13.92
N VAL A 22 14.93 0.83 -12.80
CA VAL A 22 14.48 1.92 -11.94
C VAL A 22 15.43 2.14 -10.78
N LYS A 23 16.32 3.13 -10.87
CA LYS A 23 17.11 3.59 -9.73
C LYS A 23 16.25 4.44 -8.80
N THR A 24 16.16 4.03 -7.52
CA THR A 24 15.50 4.81 -6.45
C THR A 24 16.53 5.60 -5.66
N THR A 25 16.14 6.81 -5.24
CA THR A 25 16.96 7.66 -4.38
C THR A 25 16.96 7.17 -2.93
N PHE A 26 17.89 7.66 -2.11
CA PHE A 26 17.92 7.39 -0.67
C PHE A 26 16.60 7.80 0.01
N LEU A 27 16.07 8.98 -0.34
CA LEU A 27 14.80 9.49 0.20
C LEU A 27 13.63 8.56 -0.14
N GLN A 28 13.53 8.08 -1.38
CA GLN A 28 12.51 7.10 -1.77
C GLN A 28 12.63 5.82 -0.96
N HIS A 29 13.85 5.36 -0.71
CA HIS A 29 14.08 4.16 0.08
C HIS A 29 13.68 4.35 1.55
N ALA A 30 14.05 5.48 2.16
CA ALA A 30 13.67 5.81 3.53
C ALA A 30 12.14 5.91 3.68
N LEU A 31 11.48 6.65 2.77
CA LEU A 31 10.02 6.79 2.79
C LEU A 31 9.28 5.48 2.49
N ARG A 32 9.85 4.58 1.72
CA ARG A 32 9.32 3.23 1.52
C ARG A 32 9.36 2.41 2.82
N ILE A 33 10.46 2.50 3.57
CA ILE A 33 10.60 1.80 4.87
C ILE A 33 9.59 2.37 5.87
N ILE A 34 9.48 3.70 5.96
CA ILE A 34 8.54 4.37 6.85
C ILE A 34 7.10 3.91 6.55
N LEU A 35 6.70 3.95 5.27
CA LEU A 35 5.36 3.49 4.87
C LEU A 35 5.14 2.02 5.20
N GLY A 36 6.12 1.14 4.91
CA GLY A 36 6.04 -0.28 5.24
C GLY A 36 5.89 -0.53 6.75
N SER A 37 6.60 0.24 7.59
CA SER A 37 6.47 0.16 9.04
C SER A 37 5.09 0.59 9.52
N PHE A 38 4.54 1.68 8.97
CA PHE A 38 3.16 2.10 9.27
C PHE A 38 2.13 1.04 8.88
N MET A 39 2.31 0.38 7.72
CA MET A 39 1.44 -0.70 7.29
C MET A 39 1.45 -1.89 8.26
N VAL A 40 2.64 -2.29 8.73
CA VAL A 40 2.76 -3.37 9.73
C VAL A 40 2.08 -2.98 11.05
N LEU A 41 2.28 -1.74 11.52
CA LEU A 41 1.65 -1.26 12.75
C LEU A 41 0.12 -1.19 12.62
N ALA A 42 -0.40 -0.69 11.49
CA ALA A 42 -1.81 -0.66 11.22
C ALA A 42 -2.40 -2.08 11.17
N ALA A 43 -1.73 -3.02 10.50
CA ALA A 43 -2.14 -4.41 10.45
C ALA A 43 -2.22 -5.06 11.85
N ILE A 44 -1.27 -4.74 12.74
CA ILE A 44 -1.33 -5.17 14.15
C ILE A 44 -2.59 -4.60 14.82
N GLY A 45 -2.91 -3.32 14.59
CA GLY A 45 -4.15 -2.70 15.06
C GLY A 45 -5.40 -3.43 14.58
N HIS A 46 -5.48 -3.78 13.28
CA HIS A 46 -6.56 -4.56 12.69
C HIS A 46 -6.77 -5.93 13.36
N LEU A 47 -5.67 -6.57 13.72
CA LEU A 47 -5.69 -7.93 14.25
C LEU A 47 -5.89 -7.98 15.77
N THR A 48 -5.75 -6.83 16.47
CA THR A 48 -5.73 -6.76 17.93
C THR A 48 -6.67 -5.69 18.49
N PHE A 49 -6.12 -4.61 19.01
CA PHE A 49 -6.81 -3.66 19.89
C PHE A 49 -7.69 -2.62 19.17
N GLN A 50 -7.56 -2.43 17.86
CA GLN A 50 -8.37 -1.48 17.09
C GLN A 50 -9.39 -2.17 16.16
N ARG A 51 -9.62 -3.45 16.34
CA ARG A 51 -10.46 -4.25 15.45
C ARG A 51 -11.89 -3.71 15.32
N GLU A 52 -12.50 -3.29 16.42
CA GLU A 52 -13.83 -2.68 16.41
C GLU A 52 -13.87 -1.35 15.66
N GLU A 53 -12.85 -0.51 15.85
CA GLU A 53 -12.70 0.76 15.16
C GLU A 53 -12.63 0.57 13.63
N PHE A 54 -11.92 -0.45 13.17
CA PHE A 54 -11.83 -0.77 11.74
C PHE A 54 -13.14 -1.33 11.17
N GLN A 55 -13.99 -1.97 11.97
CA GLN A 55 -15.31 -2.43 11.53
C GLN A 55 -16.24 -1.26 11.15
N ALA A 56 -16.04 -0.08 11.74
CA ALA A 56 -16.76 1.13 11.38
C ALA A 56 -16.53 1.57 9.93
N GLN A 57 -15.41 1.17 9.32
CA GLN A 57 -15.06 1.49 7.94
C GLN A 57 -15.59 0.47 6.92
N VAL A 58 -16.16 -0.65 7.37
CA VAL A 58 -16.69 -1.66 6.44
C VAL A 58 -18.08 -1.23 5.97
N PRO A 59 -18.25 -0.94 4.67
CA PRO A 59 -19.54 -0.54 4.11
C PRO A 59 -20.60 -1.63 4.30
N THR A 60 -21.84 -1.23 4.57
CA THR A 60 -22.96 -2.14 4.85
C THR A 60 -23.39 -2.98 3.65
N TRP A 61 -23.03 -2.57 2.44
CA TRP A 61 -23.35 -3.30 1.20
C TRP A 61 -22.42 -4.50 0.92
N ILE A 62 -21.33 -4.65 1.69
CA ILE A 62 -20.43 -5.81 1.55
C ILE A 62 -21.11 -7.03 2.13
N PRO A 63 -21.31 -8.14 1.36
CA PRO A 63 -22.02 -9.32 1.78
C PRO A 63 -21.16 -10.26 2.65
N LEU A 64 -20.26 -9.72 3.46
CA LEU A 64 -19.39 -10.43 4.40
C LEU A 64 -19.53 -9.83 5.80
N SER A 65 -19.24 -10.61 6.83
CA SER A 65 -19.19 -10.05 8.18
C SER A 65 -18.09 -8.98 8.27
N LYS A 66 -18.39 -7.88 8.94
CA LYS A 66 -17.42 -6.78 9.11
C LYS A 66 -16.11 -7.27 9.72
N ASP A 67 -16.22 -8.18 10.66
CA ASP A 67 -15.08 -8.79 11.33
C ASP A 67 -14.18 -9.57 10.37
N LEU A 68 -14.75 -10.37 9.47
CA LEU A 68 -13.99 -11.09 8.45
C LEU A 68 -13.28 -10.14 7.47
N VAL A 69 -13.95 -9.05 7.05
CA VAL A 69 -13.36 -8.05 6.17
C VAL A 69 -12.16 -7.38 6.83
N VAL A 70 -12.28 -7.00 8.10
CA VAL A 70 -11.19 -6.39 8.88
C VAL A 70 -10.02 -7.36 9.04
N LEU A 71 -10.29 -8.63 9.35
CA LEU A 71 -9.26 -9.65 9.48
C LEU A 71 -8.49 -9.85 8.16
N LEU A 72 -9.21 -10.02 7.04
CA LEU A 72 -8.61 -10.23 5.73
C LEU A 72 -7.80 -9.01 5.28
N SER A 73 -8.34 -7.80 5.48
CA SER A 73 -7.59 -6.56 5.16
C SER A 73 -6.32 -6.45 5.99
N GLY A 74 -6.38 -6.75 7.29
CA GLY A 74 -5.20 -6.74 8.16
C GLY A 74 -4.12 -7.73 7.73
N ILE A 75 -4.49 -8.94 7.28
CA ILE A 75 -3.53 -9.93 6.75
C ILE A 75 -2.87 -9.42 5.47
N VAL A 76 -3.65 -8.87 4.53
CA VAL A 76 -3.12 -8.30 3.28
C VAL A 76 -2.21 -7.11 3.58
N GLU A 77 -2.62 -6.24 4.48
CA GLU A 77 -1.86 -5.07 4.91
C GLU A 77 -0.53 -5.45 5.54
N PHE A 78 -0.53 -6.47 6.40
CA PHE A 78 0.68 -7.03 6.99
C PHE A 78 1.64 -7.56 5.91
N ALA A 79 1.13 -8.38 4.98
CA ALA A 79 1.93 -8.95 3.90
C ALA A 79 2.54 -7.87 2.99
N LEU A 80 1.76 -6.82 2.65
CA LEU A 80 2.23 -5.69 1.86
C LEU A 80 3.26 -4.86 2.63
N GLY A 81 3.05 -4.62 3.93
CA GLY A 81 4.00 -3.94 4.81
C GLY A 81 5.35 -4.65 4.87
N ILE A 82 5.34 -5.96 5.10
CA ILE A 82 6.54 -6.81 5.07
C ILE A 82 7.20 -6.76 3.69
N GLY A 83 6.41 -6.82 2.61
CA GLY A 83 6.90 -6.68 1.24
C GLY A 83 7.60 -5.34 1.00
N MET A 84 7.04 -4.24 1.52
CA MET A 84 7.65 -2.90 1.47
C MET A 84 8.98 -2.84 2.21
N LEU A 85 9.12 -3.52 3.34
CA LEU A 85 10.34 -3.53 4.15
C LEU A 85 11.44 -4.37 3.51
N PHE A 86 11.14 -5.58 3.09
CA PHE A 86 12.15 -6.59 2.79
C PHE A 86 12.32 -6.91 1.30
N TRP A 87 11.26 -6.79 0.44
CA TRP A 87 11.35 -7.18 -0.96
C TRP A 87 11.92 -6.08 -1.88
N ARG A 88 13.19 -5.76 -1.71
CA ARG A 88 13.87 -4.75 -2.51
C ARG A 88 13.85 -5.04 -4.02
N LYS A 89 13.97 -6.31 -4.40
CA LYS A 89 13.96 -6.75 -5.81
C LYS A 89 12.58 -6.64 -6.47
N ARG A 90 11.50 -6.72 -5.70
CA ARG A 90 10.11 -6.66 -6.19
C ARG A 90 9.39 -5.38 -5.73
N ARG A 91 10.15 -4.34 -5.32
CA ARG A 91 9.59 -3.12 -4.73
C ARG A 91 8.54 -2.44 -5.61
N VAL A 92 8.74 -2.43 -6.96
CA VAL A 92 7.77 -1.84 -7.90
C VAL A 92 6.44 -2.57 -7.86
N LEU A 93 6.47 -3.91 -7.89
CA LEU A 93 5.27 -4.73 -7.81
C LEU A 93 4.55 -4.52 -6.48
N VAL A 94 5.29 -4.55 -5.36
CA VAL A 94 4.72 -4.33 -4.02
C VAL A 94 4.12 -2.93 -3.91
N GLY A 95 4.77 -1.91 -4.46
CA GLY A 95 4.24 -0.55 -4.48
C GLY A 95 2.96 -0.41 -5.29
N ILE A 96 2.87 -1.09 -6.43
CA ILE A 96 1.64 -1.15 -7.24
C ILE A 96 0.54 -1.88 -6.47
N ALA A 97 0.84 -3.05 -5.89
CA ALA A 97 -0.12 -3.82 -5.11
C ALA A 97 -0.64 -3.02 -3.90
N LEU A 98 0.24 -2.29 -3.20
CA LEU A 98 -0.14 -1.41 -2.11
C LEU A 98 -1.00 -0.22 -2.59
N GLY A 99 -0.66 0.39 -3.72
CA GLY A 99 -1.48 1.45 -4.32
C GLY A 99 -2.89 0.95 -4.68
N VAL A 100 -2.99 -0.25 -5.28
CA VAL A 100 -4.28 -0.90 -5.56
C VAL A 100 -5.04 -1.20 -4.27
N PHE A 101 -4.37 -1.72 -3.25
CA PHE A 101 -4.98 -1.96 -1.94
C PHE A 101 -5.58 -0.68 -1.35
N PHE A 102 -4.86 0.43 -1.36
CA PHE A 102 -5.37 1.73 -0.89
C PHE A 102 -6.60 2.20 -1.69
N ILE A 103 -6.65 1.95 -2.99
CA ILE A 103 -7.83 2.25 -3.81
C ILE A 103 -9.00 1.35 -3.42
N LEU A 104 -8.76 0.06 -3.17
CA LEU A 104 -9.82 -0.89 -2.80
C LEU A 104 -10.44 -0.60 -1.44
N ILE A 105 -9.70 -0.07 -0.46
CA ILE A 105 -10.24 0.31 0.85
C ILE A 105 -10.84 1.73 0.87
N PHE A 106 -10.65 2.53 -0.19
CA PHE A 106 -11.17 3.90 -0.29
C PHE A 106 -12.69 4.00 -0.10
N PRO A 107 -13.54 3.10 -0.67
CA PRO A 107 -14.98 3.12 -0.41
C PRO A 107 -15.34 3.04 1.07
N GLY A 108 -14.54 2.36 1.90
CA GLY A 108 -14.72 2.32 3.35
C GLY A 108 -14.54 3.69 4.00
N ASN A 109 -13.51 4.44 3.58
CA ASN A 109 -13.29 5.81 4.06
C ASN A 109 -14.41 6.76 3.60
N VAL A 110 -14.92 6.57 2.37
CA VAL A 110 -16.10 7.32 1.88
C VAL A 110 -17.32 7.00 2.73
N ALA A 111 -17.60 5.72 3.01
CA ALA A 111 -18.73 5.29 3.83
C ALA A 111 -18.64 5.86 5.26
N GLN A 112 -17.45 5.89 5.86
CA GLN A 112 -17.25 6.49 7.17
C GLN A 112 -17.59 8.00 7.16
N TYR A 113 -17.17 8.74 6.13
CA TYR A 113 -17.48 10.16 5.98
C TYR A 113 -18.98 10.40 5.74
N THR A 114 -19.59 9.72 4.78
CA THR A 114 -20.99 9.94 4.38
C THR A 114 -21.99 9.54 5.45
N ASN A 115 -21.66 8.55 6.28
CA ASN A 115 -22.53 8.07 7.35
C ASN A 115 -22.17 8.68 8.72
N SER A 116 -21.25 9.64 8.77
CA SER A 116 -20.79 10.33 9.99
C SER A 116 -20.38 9.36 11.11
N ILE A 117 -19.69 8.27 10.75
CA ILE A 117 -19.32 7.22 11.70
C ILE A 117 -18.08 7.64 12.48
N ASP A 118 -18.22 7.71 13.81
CA ASP A 118 -17.14 8.03 14.73
C ASP A 118 -16.26 6.80 14.95
N ALA A 119 -15.01 6.92 14.58
CA ALA A 119 -13.99 5.89 14.79
C ALA A 119 -12.60 6.55 14.75
N PHE A 120 -11.63 5.99 15.44
CA PHE A 120 -10.25 6.52 15.53
C PHE A 120 -10.14 7.95 16.05
N GLY A 121 -11.08 8.39 16.89
CA GLY A 121 -11.14 9.78 17.36
C GLY A 121 -11.52 10.80 16.28
N LEU A 122 -12.04 10.34 15.15
CA LEU A 122 -12.54 11.21 14.07
C LEU A 122 -14.03 11.52 14.32
N ASP A 123 -14.30 12.38 15.29
CA ASP A 123 -15.63 12.76 15.77
C ASP A 123 -16.25 13.95 15.02
N THR A 124 -15.47 14.59 14.14
CA THR A 124 -15.92 15.73 13.33
C THR A 124 -15.89 15.43 11.83
N ASP A 125 -16.81 16.02 11.06
CA ASP A 125 -16.82 15.91 9.59
C ASP A 125 -15.53 16.42 8.97
N ARG A 126 -14.92 17.43 9.58
CA ARG A 126 -13.63 17.96 9.12
C ARG A 126 -12.52 16.93 9.26
N ALA A 127 -12.45 16.21 10.37
CA ALA A 127 -11.43 15.20 10.62
C ALA A 127 -11.62 14.01 9.66
N ARG A 128 -12.87 13.55 9.46
CA ARG A 128 -13.22 12.50 8.48
C ARG A 128 -12.88 12.91 7.05
N LEU A 129 -13.14 14.17 6.69
CA LEU A 129 -12.81 14.72 5.37
C LEU A 129 -11.29 14.78 5.14
N ILE A 130 -10.51 15.22 6.11
CA ILE A 130 -9.03 15.24 6.03
C ILE A 130 -8.50 13.81 5.78
N ARG A 131 -9.03 12.81 6.49
CA ARG A 131 -8.67 11.40 6.27
C ARG A 131 -8.98 10.95 4.84
N LEU A 132 -10.12 11.35 4.29
CA LEU A 132 -10.49 11.01 2.92
C LEU A 132 -9.48 11.56 1.91
N PHE A 133 -9.06 12.83 2.07
CA PHE A 133 -8.03 13.43 1.22
C PHE A 133 -6.63 12.85 1.44
N PHE A 134 -6.37 12.24 2.58
CA PHE A 134 -5.09 11.59 2.85
C PHE A 134 -4.90 10.30 2.03
N GLN A 135 -5.99 9.65 1.63
CA GLN A 135 -5.93 8.38 0.88
C GLN A 135 -5.22 8.50 -0.49
N PRO A 136 -5.53 9.47 -1.37
CA PRO A 136 -4.76 9.68 -2.60
C PRO A 136 -3.27 9.94 -2.35
N VAL A 137 -2.93 10.63 -1.25
CA VAL A 137 -1.54 10.87 -0.86
C VAL A 137 -0.83 9.56 -0.55
N LEU A 138 -1.47 8.62 0.14
CA LEU A 138 -0.91 7.28 0.41
C LEU A 138 -0.68 6.49 -0.87
N VAL A 139 -1.61 6.55 -1.84
CA VAL A 139 -1.44 5.91 -3.15
C VAL A 139 -0.21 6.47 -3.87
N LEU A 140 -0.10 7.80 -3.95
CA LEU A 140 1.04 8.45 -4.59
C LEU A 140 2.35 8.14 -3.85
N TRP A 141 2.33 8.10 -2.52
CA TRP A 141 3.49 7.76 -1.70
C TRP A 141 3.95 6.32 -1.98
N ALA A 142 3.04 5.35 -2.01
CA ALA A 142 3.37 3.96 -2.32
C ALA A 142 4.02 3.83 -3.70
N LEU A 143 3.44 4.43 -4.73
CA LEU A 143 3.93 4.36 -6.10
C LEU A 143 5.26 5.12 -6.28
N TRP A 144 5.40 6.29 -5.68
CA TRP A 144 6.60 7.11 -5.83
C TRP A 144 7.79 6.53 -5.05
N SER A 145 7.59 6.11 -3.80
CA SER A 145 8.66 5.60 -2.94
C SER A 145 9.27 4.29 -3.45
N THR A 146 8.48 3.48 -4.15
CA THR A 146 8.93 2.22 -4.75
C THR A 146 9.52 2.38 -6.15
N GLY A 147 9.37 3.57 -6.76
CA GLY A 147 9.80 3.85 -8.12
C GLY A 147 8.80 3.38 -9.20
N ALA A 148 7.59 2.96 -8.84
CA ALA A 148 6.57 2.51 -9.77
C ALA A 148 6.21 3.60 -10.80
N VAL A 149 6.13 4.86 -10.38
CA VAL A 149 5.88 6.00 -11.28
C VAL A 149 6.93 6.09 -12.39
N LYS A 150 8.22 5.89 -12.05
CA LYS A 150 9.30 5.89 -13.04
C LYS A 150 9.20 4.70 -14.00
N ALA A 151 8.84 3.53 -13.46
CA ALA A 151 8.65 2.31 -14.26
C ALA A 151 7.54 2.48 -15.29
N PHE A 152 6.41 3.10 -14.91
CA PHE A 152 5.31 3.39 -15.83
C PHE A 152 5.73 4.37 -16.93
N LYS A 153 6.41 5.48 -16.56
CA LYS A 153 6.85 6.49 -17.53
C LYS A 153 7.82 5.90 -18.57
N GLN A 154 8.74 5.03 -18.17
CA GLN A 154 9.67 4.38 -19.09
C GLN A 154 8.99 3.39 -20.03
N ARG A 155 7.87 2.79 -19.62
CA ARG A 155 7.10 1.87 -20.46
C ARG A 155 6.28 2.59 -21.55
N SER A 156 5.83 3.82 -21.29
CA SER A 156 5.06 4.62 -22.28
C SER A 156 5.93 5.27 -23.37
N THR A 157 7.27 5.18 -23.26
CA THR A 157 8.23 5.75 -24.24
C THR A 157 8.88 4.67 -25.12
N LEU A 158 8.44 3.42 -25.04
CA LEU A 158 8.83 2.29 -25.89
C LEU A 158 7.69 1.88 -26.82
#